data_7c49003955e2e982614004d3bc2e64d2
#
_entry.id   7c49003955e2e982614004d3bc2e64d2
#
_cell.length_a   1.000
_cell.length_b   1.000
_cell.length_c   1.000
_cell.angle_alpha   90.00
_cell.angle_beta   90.00
_cell.angle_gamma   90.00
#
_symmetry.space_group_name_H-M   'P 1'
#
loop_
_entity.id
_entity.type
_entity.pdbx_description
1 polymer ?
#
loop_
_entity_poly.entity_id
_entity_poly.type
_entity_poly.pdbx_seq_one_letter_code
_entity_poly.pdbx_strand_id
1 'polypeptide(L)'
;MKKLLLICATIALLSGLSLRAYFTFVPPPDSTLNNRLSEIIPEELNGWKIKDQDMAESPESSERISDFLNFDDALFRIFSKGDTKVGLYIAYWMPGKASYRWAGAHTPDTCWVLNGWTRLEREYAIPLYCNGFEFKPAEFGVYEKDGNPQNVYFWHLVGGTPFGYSQKGAPNILGALLDIKKYGLNLRQEQFFIRLSSNKTIQELEGMPQFKKITAALNHLGLTIQKPTS
;
A
#
# COMPACT_ATOMS: atom_id res chain seq x y z
N MET A 1 15.14 13.42 43.72
CA MET A 1 15.57 13.28 42.32
C MET A 1 16.15 11.90 42.02
N LYS A 2 17.22 11.39 42.69
CA LYS A 2 17.86 10.09 42.38
C LYS A 2 16.91 8.88 42.43
N LYS A 3 16.00 8.81 43.42
CA LYS A 3 15.00 7.71 43.54
C LYS A 3 14.01 7.72 42.37
N LEU A 4 13.54 8.91 41.93
CA LEU A 4 12.61 9.04 40.79
C LEU A 4 13.29 8.60 39.49
N LEU A 5 14.53 9.04 39.25
CA LEU A 5 15.31 8.61 38.10
C LEU A 5 15.51 7.09 38.07
N LEU A 6 15.80 6.48 39.20
CA LEU A 6 15.96 5.03 39.32
C LEU A 6 14.65 4.31 38.97
N ILE A 7 13.52 4.78 39.49
CA ILE A 7 12.20 4.22 39.21
C ILE A 7 11.89 4.31 37.70
N CYS A 8 12.09 5.49 37.09
CA CYS A 8 11.87 5.69 35.67
C CYS A 8 12.76 4.77 34.80
N ALA A 9 14.04 4.63 35.18
CA ALA A 9 14.99 3.76 34.48
C ALA A 9 14.59 2.29 34.58
N THR A 10 14.15 1.85 35.79
CA THR A 10 13.66 0.48 35.99
C THR A 10 12.40 0.19 35.17
N ILE A 11 11.45 1.10 35.15
CA ILE A 11 10.22 0.96 34.34
C ILE A 11 10.58 0.87 32.85
N ALA A 12 11.46 1.75 32.37
CA ALA A 12 11.90 1.73 30.97
C ALA A 12 12.59 0.41 30.61
N LEU A 13 13.48 -0.10 31.49
CA LEU A 13 14.18 -1.37 31.29
C LEU A 13 13.18 -2.55 31.26
N LEU A 14 12.29 -2.63 32.22
CA LEU A 14 11.27 -3.69 32.28
C LEU A 14 10.33 -3.65 31.07
N SER A 15 9.92 -2.46 30.65
CA SER A 15 9.10 -2.28 29.44
C SER A 15 9.85 -2.75 28.19
N GLY A 16 11.12 -2.39 28.04
CA GLY A 16 11.96 -2.84 26.93
C GLY A 16 12.16 -4.36 26.90
N LEU A 17 12.43 -4.98 28.06
CA LEU A 17 12.56 -6.43 28.18
C LEU A 17 11.24 -7.14 27.88
N SER A 18 10.11 -6.62 28.36
CA SER A 18 8.78 -7.18 28.09
C SER A 18 8.44 -7.09 26.59
N LEU A 19 8.74 -5.96 25.95
CA LEU A 19 8.53 -5.80 24.52
C LEU A 19 9.42 -6.76 23.71
N ARG A 20 10.67 -6.89 24.06
CA ARG A 20 11.59 -7.87 23.45
C ARG A 20 11.09 -9.30 23.62
N ALA A 21 10.68 -9.69 24.82
CA ALA A 21 10.12 -11.01 25.09
C ALA A 21 8.86 -11.25 24.24
N TYR A 22 7.96 -10.25 24.14
CA TYR A 22 6.80 -10.34 23.28
C TYR A 22 7.17 -10.64 21.82
N PHE A 23 8.11 -9.87 21.22
CA PHE A 23 8.53 -10.11 19.84
C PHE A 23 9.29 -11.42 19.64
N THR A 24 9.88 -11.98 20.69
CA THR A 24 10.62 -13.25 20.63
C THR A 24 9.68 -14.45 20.74
N PHE A 25 8.70 -14.39 21.62
CA PHE A 25 7.88 -15.55 21.99
C PHE A 25 6.46 -15.55 21.39
N VAL A 26 5.97 -14.39 20.97
CA VAL A 26 4.65 -14.31 20.32
C VAL A 26 4.86 -14.22 18.81
N PRO A 27 4.49 -15.24 18.02
CA PRO A 27 4.59 -15.17 16.56
C PRO A 27 3.68 -14.07 15.98
N PRO A 28 4.01 -13.50 14.83
CA PRO A 28 3.08 -12.63 14.12
C PRO A 28 1.81 -13.39 13.72
N PRO A 29 0.70 -12.70 13.42
CA PRO A 29 -0.48 -13.33 12.84
C PRO A 29 -0.16 -14.09 11.55
N ASP A 30 -1.02 -15.02 11.15
CA ASP A 30 -0.91 -15.67 9.87
C ASP A 30 -1.18 -14.69 8.72
N SER A 31 -0.55 -14.93 7.58
CA SER A 31 -0.80 -14.19 6.34
C SER A 31 -2.20 -14.47 5.81
N THR A 32 -2.89 -13.43 5.31
CA THR A 32 -4.15 -13.61 4.59
C THR A 32 -3.94 -13.88 3.10
N LEU A 33 -2.76 -13.58 2.57
CA LEU A 33 -2.39 -13.85 1.18
C LEU A 33 -1.95 -15.31 1.04
N ASN A 34 -2.79 -16.13 0.38
CA ASN A 34 -2.54 -17.56 0.20
C ASN A 34 -1.97 -17.91 -1.19
N ASN A 35 -2.12 -17.02 -2.17
CA ASN A 35 -1.69 -17.21 -3.55
C ASN A 35 -0.75 -16.08 -3.96
N ARG A 36 0.06 -16.29 -5.00
CA ARG A 36 0.90 -15.21 -5.55
C ARG A 36 0.05 -14.11 -6.16
N LEU A 37 0.50 -12.87 -6.08
CA LEU A 37 -0.16 -11.72 -6.68
C LEU A 37 -0.38 -11.90 -8.19
N SER A 38 0.55 -12.55 -8.87
CA SER A 38 0.43 -12.87 -10.30
C SER A 38 -0.76 -13.79 -10.61
N GLU A 39 -1.13 -14.67 -9.69
CA GLU A 39 -2.27 -15.60 -9.84
C GLU A 39 -3.62 -14.93 -9.53
N ILE A 40 -3.61 -13.94 -8.63
CA ILE A 40 -4.83 -13.22 -8.23
C ILE A 40 -5.22 -12.17 -9.26
N ILE A 41 -4.22 -11.46 -9.80
CA ILE A 41 -4.44 -10.38 -10.76
C ILE A 41 -4.55 -10.95 -12.17
N PRO A 42 -5.59 -10.59 -12.96
CA PRO A 42 -5.82 -11.18 -14.28
C PRO A 42 -4.59 -11.11 -15.20
N GLU A 43 -4.20 -12.25 -15.75
CA GLU A 43 -3.15 -12.36 -16.76
C GLU A 43 -3.71 -12.23 -18.19
N GLU A 44 -5.03 -12.36 -18.34
CA GLU A 44 -5.73 -12.23 -19.61
C GLU A 44 -7.00 -11.40 -19.44
N LEU A 45 -7.15 -10.39 -20.29
CA LEU A 45 -8.37 -9.61 -20.46
C LEU A 45 -8.69 -9.51 -21.94
N ASN A 46 -9.89 -9.96 -22.34
CA ASN A 46 -10.28 -10.00 -23.73
C ASN A 46 -10.15 -8.60 -24.42
N GLY A 47 -9.33 -8.57 -25.47
CA GLY A 47 -9.06 -7.35 -26.24
C GLY A 47 -8.11 -6.36 -25.57
N TRP A 48 -7.45 -6.72 -24.47
CA TRP A 48 -6.39 -5.93 -23.84
C TRP A 48 -5.02 -6.61 -24.04
N LYS A 49 -4.00 -5.80 -24.21
CA LYS A 49 -2.60 -6.24 -24.10
C LYS A 49 -2.18 -6.12 -22.64
N ILE A 50 -1.56 -7.17 -22.12
CA ILE A 50 -1.08 -7.24 -20.74
C ILE A 50 0.42 -7.42 -20.76
N LYS A 51 1.12 -6.66 -19.93
CA LYS A 51 2.57 -6.75 -19.80
C LYS A 51 2.96 -6.51 -18.33
N ASP A 52 3.67 -7.47 -17.76
CA ASP A 52 4.35 -7.25 -16.50
C ASP A 52 5.61 -6.44 -16.75
N GLN A 53 5.88 -5.50 -15.86
CA GLN A 53 7.05 -4.62 -15.91
C GLN A 53 7.92 -4.85 -14.70
N ASP A 54 9.23 -4.73 -14.92
CA ASP A 54 10.19 -4.63 -13.84
C ASP A 54 10.02 -3.31 -13.08
N MET A 55 10.46 -3.27 -11.84
CA MET A 55 10.36 -2.08 -10.99
C MET A 55 11.31 -0.97 -11.38
N ALA A 56 12.32 -1.28 -12.19
CA ALA A 56 13.31 -0.35 -12.71
C ALA A 56 13.70 -0.71 -14.15
N GLU A 57 14.43 0.21 -14.79
CA GLU A 57 14.87 0.07 -16.18
C GLU A 57 15.96 -1.00 -16.38
N SER A 58 16.69 -1.37 -15.32
CA SER A 58 17.69 -2.44 -15.37
C SER A 58 17.45 -3.52 -14.33
N PRO A 59 17.84 -4.79 -14.58
CA PRO A 59 17.76 -5.87 -13.61
C PRO A 59 18.45 -5.56 -12.28
N GLU A 60 19.65 -4.96 -12.32
CA GLU A 60 20.42 -4.60 -11.11
C GLU A 60 19.72 -3.51 -10.29
N SER A 61 19.02 -2.57 -10.95
CA SER A 61 18.25 -1.54 -10.28
C SER A 61 16.96 -2.11 -9.69
N SER A 62 16.32 -3.05 -10.40
CA SER A 62 15.14 -3.78 -9.90
C SER A 62 15.47 -4.62 -8.67
N GLU A 63 16.61 -5.32 -8.68
CA GLU A 63 17.10 -6.10 -7.53
C GLU A 63 17.39 -5.19 -6.33
N ARG A 64 18.10 -4.07 -6.52
CA ARG A 64 18.35 -3.09 -5.44
C ARG A 64 17.07 -2.52 -4.85
N ILE A 65 16.07 -2.22 -5.68
CA ILE A 65 14.77 -1.74 -5.21
C ILE A 65 14.07 -2.85 -4.41
N SER A 66 14.09 -4.07 -4.90
CA SER A 66 13.52 -5.23 -4.23
C SER A 66 14.17 -5.46 -2.87
N ASP A 67 15.50 -5.48 -2.80
CA ASP A 67 16.26 -5.64 -1.57
C ASP A 67 16.00 -4.51 -0.58
N PHE A 68 15.96 -3.28 -1.07
CA PHE A 68 15.70 -2.11 -0.24
C PHE A 68 14.28 -2.09 0.31
N LEU A 69 13.27 -2.45 -0.50
CA LEU A 69 11.88 -2.51 -0.09
C LEU A 69 11.56 -3.76 0.71
N ASN A 70 12.36 -4.82 0.55
CA ASN A 70 12.26 -6.07 1.31
C ASN A 70 10.84 -6.68 1.33
N PHE A 71 10.10 -6.60 0.21
CA PHE A 71 8.78 -7.21 0.09
C PHE A 71 8.89 -8.73 -0.13
N ASP A 72 7.82 -9.45 0.18
CA ASP A 72 7.74 -10.91 0.00
C ASP A 72 7.14 -11.27 -1.35
N ASP A 73 6.25 -10.42 -1.89
CA ASP A 73 5.71 -10.54 -3.24
C ASP A 73 5.43 -9.16 -3.83
N ALA A 74 5.59 -9.00 -5.13
CA ALA A 74 5.25 -7.77 -5.82
C ALA A 74 4.86 -8.02 -7.27
N LEU A 75 3.95 -7.19 -7.77
CA LEU A 75 3.49 -7.22 -9.14
C LEU A 75 3.38 -5.80 -9.70
N PHE A 76 3.95 -5.56 -10.87
CA PHE A 76 3.66 -4.37 -11.66
C PHE A 76 3.15 -4.77 -13.04
N ARG A 77 1.83 -4.71 -13.23
CA ARG A 77 1.14 -5.14 -14.45
C ARG A 77 0.50 -3.96 -15.16
N ILE A 78 0.78 -3.83 -16.46
CA ILE A 78 0.18 -2.81 -17.33
C ILE A 78 -0.85 -3.48 -18.24
N PHE A 79 -2.05 -2.95 -18.21
CA PHE A 79 -3.15 -3.30 -19.10
C PHE A 79 -3.34 -2.19 -20.11
N SER A 80 -3.42 -2.49 -21.41
CA SER A 80 -3.57 -1.49 -22.46
C SER A 80 -4.58 -1.91 -23.53
N LYS A 81 -5.43 -0.93 -23.95
CA LYS A 81 -6.40 -1.09 -25.00
C LYS A 81 -6.60 0.25 -25.72
N GLY A 82 -6.22 0.29 -27.02
CA GLY A 82 -6.18 1.55 -27.76
C GLY A 82 -5.22 2.54 -27.10
N ASP A 83 -5.75 3.72 -26.78
CA ASP A 83 -5.04 4.78 -26.07
C ASP A 83 -5.08 4.62 -24.52
N THR A 84 -5.95 3.76 -24.01
CA THR A 84 -6.13 3.54 -22.56
C THR A 84 -5.01 2.68 -22.01
N LYS A 85 -4.40 3.16 -20.90
CA LYS A 85 -3.40 2.42 -20.13
C LYS A 85 -3.81 2.41 -18.66
N VAL A 86 -3.76 1.23 -18.06
CA VAL A 86 -3.99 1.03 -16.62
C VAL A 86 -2.79 0.30 -16.05
N GLY A 87 -2.09 0.95 -15.13
CA GLY A 87 -0.98 0.37 -14.39
C GLY A 87 -1.45 -0.06 -13.01
N LEU A 88 -1.24 -1.32 -12.66
CA LEU A 88 -1.49 -1.84 -11.33
C LEU A 88 -0.18 -2.29 -10.71
N TYR A 89 0.25 -1.60 -9.67
CA TYR A 89 1.39 -1.97 -8.84
C TYR A 89 0.91 -2.42 -7.48
N ILE A 90 1.39 -3.57 -7.03
CA ILE A 90 1.10 -4.13 -5.72
C ILE A 90 2.42 -4.60 -5.12
N ALA A 91 2.68 -4.22 -3.87
CA ALA A 91 3.74 -4.78 -3.05
C ALA A 91 3.14 -5.34 -1.77
N TYR A 92 3.63 -6.49 -1.35
CA TYR A 92 3.14 -7.23 -0.19
C TYR A 92 4.28 -7.55 0.77
N TRP A 93 4.03 -7.36 2.04
CA TRP A 93 4.91 -7.75 3.16
C TRP A 93 4.14 -8.66 4.11
N MET A 94 4.68 -9.83 4.35
CA MET A 94 4.15 -10.77 5.35
C MET A 94 4.13 -10.16 6.75
N PRO A 95 3.26 -10.65 7.65
CA PRO A 95 3.29 -10.27 9.06
C PRO A 95 4.68 -10.45 9.67
N GLY A 96 5.16 -9.46 10.40
CA GLY A 96 6.49 -9.47 10.99
C GLY A 96 7.63 -8.95 10.12
N LYS A 97 7.40 -8.68 8.82
CA LYS A 97 8.44 -8.37 7.84
C LYS A 97 8.86 -6.90 7.84
N ALA A 98 7.91 -5.98 7.74
CA ALA A 98 8.21 -4.57 7.54
C ALA A 98 7.52 -3.65 8.55
N SER A 99 8.17 -2.52 8.83
CA SER A 99 7.56 -1.41 9.55
C SER A 99 6.53 -0.72 8.65
N TYR A 100 5.32 -0.49 9.13
CA TYR A 100 4.30 0.23 8.36
C TYR A 100 4.70 1.67 8.03
N ARG A 101 5.54 2.29 8.84
CA ARG A 101 6.10 3.63 8.54
C ARG A 101 7.13 3.58 7.42
N TRP A 102 7.88 2.51 7.33
CA TRP A 102 8.87 2.31 6.26
C TRP A 102 8.18 1.97 4.93
N ALA A 103 7.30 0.98 4.93
CA ALA A 103 6.52 0.62 3.75
C ALA A 103 5.70 1.81 3.22
N GLY A 104 5.14 2.63 4.12
CA GLY A 104 4.40 3.84 3.79
C GLY A 104 5.23 5.01 3.25
N ALA A 105 6.55 4.96 3.26
CA ALA A 105 7.40 6.03 2.71
C ALA A 105 7.48 5.99 1.17
N HIS A 106 7.09 4.88 0.53
CA HIS A 106 7.22 4.66 -0.91
C HIS A 106 5.95 5.02 -1.70
N THR A 107 5.48 6.24 -1.51
CA THR A 107 4.30 6.77 -2.21
C THR A 107 4.66 7.45 -3.52
N PRO A 108 3.70 7.64 -4.45
CA PRO A 108 3.90 8.48 -5.62
C PRO A 108 4.36 9.90 -5.27
N ASP A 109 3.90 10.44 -4.15
CA ASP A 109 4.34 11.76 -3.63
C ASP A 109 5.85 11.87 -3.43
N THR A 110 6.53 10.76 -3.18
CA THR A 110 7.98 10.70 -2.98
C THR A 110 8.66 10.11 -4.22
N CYS A 111 8.33 8.86 -4.57
CA CYS A 111 9.08 8.13 -5.60
C CYS A 111 8.88 8.71 -7.00
N TRP A 112 7.66 9.10 -7.36
CA TRP A 112 7.41 9.67 -8.69
C TRP A 112 8.00 11.07 -8.81
N VAL A 113 7.81 11.91 -7.79
CA VAL A 113 8.35 13.28 -7.79
C VAL A 113 9.88 13.27 -7.86
N LEU A 114 10.56 12.38 -7.13
CA LEU A 114 12.01 12.21 -7.21
C LEU A 114 12.47 11.70 -8.59
N ASN A 115 11.60 11.02 -9.35
CA ASN A 115 11.86 10.54 -10.70
C ASN A 115 11.35 11.49 -11.80
N GLY A 116 11.16 12.77 -11.48
CA GLY A 116 10.86 13.83 -12.44
C GLY A 116 9.39 13.97 -12.81
N TRP A 117 8.46 13.37 -12.05
CA TRP A 117 7.04 13.64 -12.19
C TRP A 117 6.64 14.91 -11.43
N THR A 118 5.79 15.71 -12.03
CA THR A 118 5.15 16.87 -11.38
C THR A 118 3.81 16.44 -10.80
N ARG A 119 3.59 16.70 -9.51
CA ARG A 119 2.30 16.48 -8.87
C ARG A 119 1.40 17.69 -9.12
N LEU A 120 0.30 17.49 -9.86
CA LEU A 120 -0.68 18.53 -10.19
C LEU A 120 -1.79 18.62 -9.16
N GLU A 121 -2.23 17.47 -8.62
CA GLU A 121 -3.36 17.38 -7.70
C GLU A 121 -3.07 16.37 -6.59
N ARG A 122 -3.68 16.58 -5.41
CA ARG A 122 -3.54 15.65 -4.28
C ARG A 122 -4.73 15.76 -3.33
N GLU A 123 -5.41 14.62 -3.17
CA GLU A 123 -6.49 14.45 -2.21
C GLU A 123 -6.22 13.27 -1.29
N TYR A 124 -6.76 13.32 -0.07
CA TYR A 124 -6.50 12.33 0.97
C TYR A 124 -7.79 11.63 1.38
N ALA A 125 -7.70 10.32 1.55
CA ALA A 125 -8.78 9.49 2.08
C ALA A 125 -10.13 9.73 1.36
N ILE A 126 -10.11 9.83 0.02
CA ILE A 126 -11.32 10.03 -0.77
C ILE A 126 -12.17 8.75 -0.81
N PRO A 127 -13.50 8.86 -0.74
CA PRO A 127 -14.38 7.73 -1.00
C PRO A 127 -14.28 7.32 -2.47
N LEU A 128 -14.21 6.03 -2.73
CA LEU A 128 -14.14 5.50 -4.09
C LEU A 128 -15.16 4.40 -4.28
N TYR A 129 -16.03 4.58 -5.29
CA TYR A 129 -17.01 3.58 -5.73
C TYR A 129 -16.72 3.25 -7.19
N CYS A 130 -16.62 1.97 -7.51
CA CYS A 130 -16.38 1.54 -8.88
C CYS A 130 -16.89 0.11 -9.10
N ASN A 131 -17.59 -0.11 -10.20
CA ASN A 131 -18.12 -1.42 -10.61
C ASN A 131 -18.97 -2.14 -9.54
N GLY A 132 -19.68 -1.37 -8.71
CA GLY A 132 -20.51 -1.89 -7.62
C GLY A 132 -19.74 -2.21 -6.32
N PHE A 133 -18.44 -1.98 -6.29
CA PHE A 133 -17.63 -2.08 -5.09
C PHE A 133 -17.49 -0.73 -4.40
N GLU A 134 -17.62 -0.73 -3.07
CA GLU A 134 -17.20 0.37 -2.21
C GLU A 134 -15.78 0.07 -1.74
N PHE A 135 -14.82 0.83 -2.23
CA PHE A 135 -13.42 0.68 -1.84
C PHE A 135 -13.15 1.37 -0.51
N LYS A 136 -12.17 0.88 0.21
CA LYS A 136 -11.59 1.62 1.35
C LYS A 136 -11.11 2.98 0.86
N PRO A 137 -11.15 4.04 1.72
CA PRO A 137 -10.76 5.39 1.30
C PRO A 137 -9.40 5.39 0.61
N ALA A 138 -9.35 5.97 -0.59
CA ALA A 138 -8.17 6.03 -1.43
C ALA A 138 -7.38 7.31 -1.19
N GLU A 139 -6.07 7.24 -1.32
CA GLU A 139 -5.23 8.38 -1.59
C GLU A 139 -5.25 8.66 -3.09
N PHE A 140 -5.48 9.91 -3.50
CA PHE A 140 -5.58 10.27 -4.90
C PHE A 140 -4.59 11.38 -5.25
N GLY A 141 -4.06 11.36 -6.46
CA GLY A 141 -3.31 12.45 -7.04
C GLY A 141 -3.24 12.37 -8.56
N VAL A 142 -3.04 13.52 -9.18
CA VAL A 142 -2.72 13.63 -10.60
C VAL A 142 -1.24 13.96 -10.72
N TYR A 143 -0.51 13.15 -11.46
CA TYR A 143 0.92 13.31 -11.70
C TYR A 143 1.18 13.38 -13.20
N GLU A 144 2.08 14.26 -13.63
CA GLU A 144 2.42 14.47 -15.04
C GLU A 144 3.92 14.31 -15.26
N LYS A 145 4.26 13.65 -16.36
CA LYS A 145 5.62 13.62 -16.89
C LYS A 145 5.57 13.72 -18.42
N ASP A 146 6.37 14.62 -18.98
CA ASP A 146 6.47 14.86 -20.43
C ASP A 146 5.10 15.13 -21.09
N GLY A 147 4.23 15.92 -20.44
CA GLY A 147 2.89 16.25 -20.91
C GLY A 147 1.86 15.11 -20.83
N ASN A 148 2.20 14.02 -20.13
CA ASN A 148 1.32 12.85 -20.01
C ASN A 148 0.78 12.74 -18.57
N PRO A 149 -0.42 13.26 -18.26
CA PRO A 149 -1.00 13.14 -16.93
C PRO A 149 -1.48 11.73 -16.63
N GLN A 150 -1.36 11.35 -15.37
CA GLN A 150 -1.83 10.08 -14.83
C GLN A 150 -2.69 10.33 -13.59
N ASN A 151 -3.89 9.77 -13.58
CA ASN A 151 -4.73 9.66 -12.39
C ASN A 151 -4.22 8.49 -11.56
N VAL A 152 -3.87 8.72 -10.30
CA VAL A 152 -3.24 7.73 -9.43
C VAL A 152 -4.03 7.58 -8.15
N TYR A 153 -4.59 6.41 -7.96
CA TYR A 153 -5.23 5.98 -6.71
C TYR A 153 -4.31 5.01 -6.00
N PHE A 154 -4.08 5.20 -4.73
CA PHE A 154 -3.24 4.27 -3.99
C PHE A 154 -3.71 4.07 -2.55
N TRP A 155 -3.37 2.92 -2.02
CA TRP A 155 -3.67 2.48 -0.67
C TRP A 155 -2.43 1.85 -0.05
N HIS A 156 -2.25 2.09 1.21
CA HIS A 156 -1.36 1.30 2.05
C HIS A 156 -2.23 0.67 3.13
N LEU A 157 -2.38 -0.64 3.12
CA LEU A 157 -3.15 -1.38 4.10
C LEU A 157 -2.21 -2.00 5.13
N VAL A 158 -2.50 -1.81 6.41
CA VAL A 158 -1.80 -2.41 7.55
C VAL A 158 -2.79 -3.27 8.30
N GLY A 159 -2.65 -4.58 8.25
CA GLY A 159 -3.65 -5.53 8.77
C GLY A 159 -5.04 -5.24 8.20
N GLY A 160 -5.13 -4.96 6.90
CA GLY A 160 -6.37 -4.59 6.23
C GLY A 160 -6.91 -3.19 6.51
N THR A 161 -6.28 -2.40 7.39
CA THR A 161 -6.71 -1.03 7.73
C THR A 161 -5.94 0.01 6.91
N PRO A 162 -6.60 0.97 6.22
CA PRO A 162 -5.91 2.00 5.48
C PRO A 162 -5.01 2.87 6.36
N PHE A 163 -3.74 2.99 5.97
CA PHE A 163 -2.79 3.90 6.58
C PHE A 163 -3.01 5.31 6.02
N GLY A 164 -3.22 6.29 6.91
CA GLY A 164 -3.52 7.66 6.50
C GLY A 164 -2.26 8.49 6.29
N TYR A 165 -2.19 9.18 5.16
CA TYR A 165 -1.08 10.10 4.80
C TYR A 165 -1.38 11.57 5.10
N SER A 166 -2.59 11.91 5.53
CA SER A 166 -3.01 13.29 5.82
C SER A 166 -2.38 13.86 7.10
N GLN A 167 -1.77 13.04 7.93
CA GLN A 167 -1.16 13.49 9.18
C GLN A 167 0.16 14.23 8.88
N LYS A 168 0.07 15.55 8.84
CA LYS A 168 1.24 16.45 8.77
C LYS A 168 1.81 16.63 10.16
N GLY A 169 3.06 16.27 10.37
CA GLY A 169 3.79 16.57 11.59
C GLY A 169 4.90 15.57 11.91
N ALA A 170 5.87 16.00 12.70
CA ALA A 170 6.87 15.10 13.23
C ALA A 170 6.18 14.04 14.11
N PRO A 171 6.63 12.77 14.07
CA PRO A 171 6.08 11.74 14.92
C PRO A 171 6.28 12.16 16.39
N ASN A 172 5.17 12.34 17.10
CA ASN A 172 5.17 12.58 18.53
C ASN A 172 4.70 11.33 19.28
N ILE A 173 4.91 11.29 20.59
CA ILE A 173 4.56 10.14 21.42
C ILE A 173 3.06 9.82 21.32
N LEU A 174 2.21 10.85 21.33
CA LEU A 174 0.76 10.67 21.23
C LEU A 174 0.37 10.08 19.86
N GLY A 175 0.95 10.56 18.76
CA GLY A 175 0.74 10.00 17.43
C GLY A 175 1.20 8.54 17.34
N ALA A 176 2.34 8.19 17.97
CA ALA A 176 2.80 6.81 18.01
C ALA A 176 1.84 5.88 18.79
N LEU A 177 1.26 6.37 19.91
CA LEU A 177 0.27 5.60 20.67
C LEU A 177 -1.05 5.42 19.89
N LEU A 178 -1.49 6.44 19.16
CA LEU A 178 -2.67 6.36 18.29
C LEU A 178 -2.44 5.38 17.12
N ASP A 179 -1.24 5.38 16.54
CA ASP A 179 -0.87 4.41 15.52
C ASP A 179 -0.89 2.98 16.07
N ILE A 180 -0.33 2.75 17.26
CA ILE A 180 -0.36 1.44 17.92
C ILE A 180 -1.80 1.01 18.21
N LYS A 181 -2.66 1.92 18.64
CA LYS A 181 -4.08 1.62 18.87
C LYS A 181 -4.80 1.24 17.58
N LYS A 182 -4.46 1.89 16.46
CA LYS A 182 -5.14 1.71 15.17
C LYS A 182 -4.59 0.52 14.37
N TYR A 183 -3.28 0.36 14.33
CA TYR A 183 -2.59 -0.61 13.47
C TYR A 183 -1.92 -1.75 14.25
N GLY A 184 -1.95 -1.72 15.57
CA GLY A 184 -1.19 -2.63 16.42
C GLY A 184 0.28 -2.24 16.55
N LEU A 185 1.05 -3.09 17.21
CA LEU A 185 2.50 -2.91 17.32
C LEU A 185 3.14 -3.00 15.94
N ASN A 186 4.10 -2.12 15.69
CA ASN A 186 4.88 -2.12 14.46
C ASN A 186 5.56 -3.49 14.23
N LEU A 187 5.82 -3.85 12.98
CA LEU A 187 6.38 -5.16 12.60
C LEU A 187 5.49 -6.37 12.98
N ARG A 188 4.18 -6.21 13.06
CA ARG A 188 3.27 -7.32 13.42
C ARG A 188 2.27 -7.65 12.34
N GLN A 189 1.73 -6.65 11.65
CA GLN A 189 0.69 -6.83 10.66
C GLN A 189 1.28 -7.05 9.26
N GLU A 190 0.56 -7.82 8.44
CA GLU A 190 0.81 -7.83 7.01
C GLU A 190 0.51 -6.47 6.39
N GLN A 191 1.12 -6.19 5.27
CA GLN A 191 0.93 -4.93 4.58
C GLN A 191 0.78 -5.12 3.08
N PHE A 192 -0.12 -4.34 2.50
CA PHE A 192 -0.24 -4.18 1.07
C PHE A 192 -0.06 -2.71 0.71
N PHE A 193 0.81 -2.43 -0.25
CA PHE A 193 0.79 -1.17 -0.98
C PHE A 193 0.22 -1.43 -2.36
N ILE A 194 -0.91 -0.80 -2.69
CA ILE A 194 -1.62 -0.99 -3.95
C ILE A 194 -1.72 0.37 -4.63
N ARG A 195 -1.31 0.44 -5.90
CA ARG A 195 -1.40 1.64 -6.71
C ARG A 195 -2.04 1.32 -8.05
N LEU A 196 -3.13 2.00 -8.35
CA LEU A 196 -3.80 2.00 -9.64
C LEU A 196 -3.51 3.34 -10.32
N SER A 197 -2.88 3.32 -11.49
CA SER A 197 -2.57 4.52 -12.28
C SER A 197 -3.16 4.39 -13.68
N SER A 198 -3.69 5.50 -14.23
CA SER A 198 -4.22 5.51 -15.58
C SER A 198 -4.21 6.91 -16.21
N ASN A 199 -4.10 6.96 -17.52
CA ASN A 199 -4.35 8.18 -18.32
C ASN A 199 -5.85 8.49 -18.48
N LYS A 200 -6.73 7.66 -17.92
CA LYS A 200 -8.19 7.86 -17.88
C LYS A 200 -8.65 8.03 -16.44
N THR A 201 -9.77 8.71 -16.25
CA THR A 201 -10.43 8.81 -14.95
C THR A 201 -11.06 7.47 -14.54
N ILE A 202 -11.39 7.30 -13.26
CA ILE A 202 -12.02 6.07 -12.77
C ILE A 202 -13.42 5.88 -13.41
N GLN A 203 -14.13 6.95 -13.69
CA GLN A 203 -15.45 6.94 -14.33
C GLN A 203 -15.36 6.44 -15.78
N GLU A 204 -14.34 6.88 -16.54
CA GLU A 204 -14.09 6.37 -17.89
C GLU A 204 -13.72 4.88 -17.89
N LEU A 205 -12.92 4.45 -16.91
CA LEU A 205 -12.51 3.06 -16.76
C LEU A 205 -13.70 2.16 -16.37
N GLU A 206 -14.61 2.64 -15.51
CA GLU A 206 -15.80 1.90 -15.08
C GLU A 206 -16.71 1.54 -16.26
N GLY A 207 -16.77 2.40 -17.29
CA GLY A 207 -17.47 2.13 -18.55
C GLY A 207 -16.87 0.97 -19.36
N MET A 208 -15.70 0.44 -18.99
CA MET A 208 -15.03 -0.65 -19.70
C MET A 208 -15.32 -2.01 -19.01
N PRO A 209 -16.06 -2.94 -19.65
CA PRO A 209 -16.48 -4.19 -18.99
C PRO A 209 -15.34 -5.02 -18.41
N GLN A 210 -14.16 -4.99 -19.05
CA GLN A 210 -12.99 -5.76 -18.59
C GLN A 210 -12.34 -5.16 -17.34
N PHE A 211 -12.50 -3.86 -17.10
CA PHE A 211 -11.98 -3.21 -15.89
C PHE A 211 -12.64 -3.76 -14.63
N LYS A 212 -13.88 -4.26 -14.75
CA LYS A 212 -14.57 -4.97 -13.65
C LYS A 212 -13.78 -6.18 -13.12
N LYS A 213 -13.03 -6.87 -13.99
CA LYS A 213 -12.17 -7.99 -13.55
C LYS A 213 -11.01 -7.51 -12.69
N ILE A 214 -10.44 -6.35 -13.00
CA ILE A 214 -9.36 -5.74 -12.20
C ILE A 214 -9.91 -5.32 -10.84
N THR A 215 -11.06 -4.63 -10.80
CA THR A 215 -11.68 -4.21 -9.53
C THR A 215 -12.12 -5.39 -8.68
N ALA A 216 -12.62 -6.48 -9.28
CA ALA A 216 -12.93 -7.72 -8.58
C ALA A 216 -11.67 -8.39 -7.99
N ALA A 217 -10.55 -8.39 -8.70
CA ALA A 217 -9.29 -8.90 -8.18
C ALA A 217 -8.80 -8.06 -6.99
N LEU A 218 -8.93 -6.74 -7.03
CA LEU A 218 -8.62 -5.86 -5.90
C LEU A 218 -9.51 -6.13 -4.67
N ASN A 219 -10.77 -6.54 -4.89
CA ASN A 219 -11.64 -6.99 -3.80
C ASN A 219 -11.07 -8.23 -3.08
N HIS A 220 -10.48 -9.18 -3.80
CA HIS A 220 -9.83 -10.36 -3.19
C HIS A 220 -8.63 -10.00 -2.32
N LEU A 221 -8.00 -8.85 -2.54
CA LEU A 221 -6.93 -8.33 -1.69
C LEU A 221 -7.45 -7.56 -0.46
N GLY A 222 -8.75 -7.63 -0.17
CA GLY A 222 -9.35 -6.96 0.97
C GLY A 222 -9.43 -5.44 0.84
N LEU A 223 -9.39 -4.90 -0.39
CA LEU A 223 -9.41 -3.46 -0.63
C LEU A 223 -10.82 -2.85 -0.56
N THR A 224 -11.85 -3.66 -0.52
CA THR A 224 -13.23 -3.18 -0.45
C THR A 224 -13.82 -3.26 0.96
N ILE A 225 -14.83 -2.44 1.20
CA ILE A 225 -15.63 -2.49 2.41
C ILE A 225 -16.70 -3.56 2.20
N GLN A 226 -16.62 -4.63 2.97
CA GLN A 226 -17.70 -5.62 2.97
C GLN A 226 -18.90 -5.04 3.72
N LYS A 227 -20.05 -4.89 3.04
CA LYS A 227 -21.29 -4.58 3.74
C LYS A 227 -21.63 -5.79 4.61
N PRO A 228 -22.02 -5.59 5.90
CA PRO A 228 -22.53 -6.69 6.69
C PRO A 228 -23.71 -7.29 5.92
N THR A 229 -23.68 -8.59 5.69
CA THR A 229 -24.84 -9.34 5.19
C THR A 229 -25.93 -9.22 6.24
N SER A 230 -26.98 -8.46 5.92
CA SER A 230 -28.20 -8.31 6.73
C SER A 230 -28.93 -9.62 6.80
#